data_70cdfb13f1f84eb742eda7295268ccc5
#
_entry.id   70cdfb13f1f84eb742eda7295268ccc5
#
_cell.length_a   1.000
_cell.length_b   1.000
_cell.length_c   1.000
_cell.angle_alpha   90.00
_cell.angle_beta   90.00
_cell.angle_gamma   90.00
#
_symmetry.space_group_name_H-M   'P 1'
#
loop_
_entity.id
_entity.type
_entity.pdbx_description
1 polymer ?
#
loop_
_entity_poly.entity_id
_entity_poly.type
_entity_poly.pdbx_seq_one_letter_code
_entity_poly.pdbx_strand_id
1 'polypeptide(L)'
;MLHGPPGLGKTTLANIVANELGVGFKITSGPVLDKPGDLAGLLTSLEENDVLFIDEIHRLSPVVEEYLYSAMEDFRIDIMIDKGPSARSIQIELNPFTLVGATTRSGLLTSPLRARFGINCHLEYYDHAVLTHIIKRSAKLLYA
;
A
#
# COMPACT_ATOMS: atom_id res chain seq x y z
N MET A 1 -0.64 7.40 -3.10
CA MET A 1 0.47 6.77 -3.86
C MET A 1 1.75 7.54 -3.66
N LEU A 2 2.82 6.87 -3.24
CA LEU A 2 4.15 7.44 -3.09
C LEU A 2 5.05 6.87 -4.19
N HIS A 3 5.65 7.72 -5.00
CA HIS A 3 6.53 7.27 -6.08
C HIS A 3 7.83 8.05 -6.09
N GLY A 4 8.89 7.37 -6.48
CA GLY A 4 10.22 7.95 -6.52
C GLY A 4 11.31 6.91 -6.26
N PRO A 5 12.59 7.32 -6.31
CA PRO A 5 13.72 6.43 -6.10
C PRO A 5 13.67 5.70 -4.75
N PRO A 6 14.33 4.54 -4.63
CA PRO A 6 14.40 3.84 -3.35
C PRO A 6 15.20 4.63 -2.31
N GLY A 7 14.96 4.36 -1.04
CA GLY A 7 15.73 4.95 0.05
C GLY A 7 15.32 6.38 0.45
N LEU A 8 14.18 6.87 -0.02
CA LEU A 8 13.69 8.22 0.31
C LEU A 8 12.67 8.24 1.45
N GLY A 9 12.43 7.11 2.10
CA GLY A 9 11.58 7.06 3.29
C GLY A 9 10.09 6.87 3.01
N LYS A 10 9.72 6.22 1.89
CA LYS A 10 8.31 5.94 1.57
C LYS A 10 7.60 5.14 2.66
N THR A 11 8.23 4.06 3.14
CA THR A 11 7.70 3.24 4.24
C THR A 11 7.58 4.05 5.53
N THR A 12 8.58 4.86 5.83
CA THR A 12 8.60 5.73 7.01
C THR A 12 7.47 6.74 6.97
N LEU A 13 7.21 7.35 5.82
CA LEU A 13 6.09 8.28 5.64
C LEU A 13 4.75 7.60 5.90
N ALA A 14 4.55 6.39 5.38
CA ALA A 14 3.32 5.65 5.61
C ALA A 14 3.12 5.32 7.09
N ASN A 15 4.18 4.94 7.78
CA ASN A 15 4.14 4.68 9.22
C ASN A 15 3.81 5.94 10.02
N ILE A 16 4.36 7.08 9.63
CA ILE A 16 4.04 8.38 10.25
C ILE A 16 2.55 8.69 10.09
N VAL A 17 1.98 8.45 8.92
CA VAL A 17 0.54 8.65 8.68
C VAL A 17 -0.28 7.81 9.66
N ALA A 18 0.05 6.53 9.82
CA ALA A 18 -0.64 5.66 10.77
C ALA A 18 -0.52 6.16 12.21
N ASN A 19 0.67 6.58 12.62
CA ASN A 19 0.91 7.11 13.97
C ASN A 19 0.11 8.40 14.21
N GLU A 20 0.07 9.31 13.27
CA GLU A 20 -0.69 10.56 13.37
C GLU A 20 -2.20 10.30 13.43
N LEU A 21 -2.69 9.29 12.74
CA LEU A 21 -4.09 8.89 12.78
C LEU A 21 -4.43 8.06 14.03
N GLY A 22 -3.44 7.59 14.77
CA GLY A 22 -3.65 6.74 15.94
C GLY A 22 -4.19 5.35 15.60
N VAL A 23 -3.83 4.80 14.45
CA VAL A 23 -4.32 3.51 13.94
C VAL A 23 -3.19 2.53 13.70
N GLY A 24 -3.54 1.25 13.47
CA GLY A 24 -2.57 0.22 13.16
C GLY A 24 -1.94 0.42 11.78
N PHE A 25 -0.76 -0.18 11.60
CA PHE A 25 0.01 -0.11 10.37
C PHE A 25 0.44 -1.51 9.95
N LYS A 26 0.10 -1.90 8.71
CA LYS A 26 0.51 -3.17 8.12
C LYS A 26 1.28 -2.93 6.84
N ILE A 27 2.36 -3.69 6.67
CA ILE A 27 3.28 -3.60 5.54
C ILE A 27 3.22 -4.89 4.74
N THR A 28 3.12 -4.74 3.42
CA THR A 28 3.30 -5.84 2.47
C THR A 28 3.96 -5.32 1.19
N SER A 29 4.11 -6.18 0.21
CA SER A 29 4.64 -5.79 -1.10
C SER A 29 3.89 -6.48 -2.22
N GLY A 30 3.96 -5.92 -3.44
CA GLY A 30 3.36 -6.52 -4.62
C GLY A 30 3.77 -7.97 -4.82
N PRO A 31 5.07 -8.32 -4.78
CA PRO A 31 5.53 -9.71 -4.95
C PRO A 31 5.00 -10.69 -3.92
N VAL A 32 4.77 -10.25 -2.69
CA VAL A 32 4.23 -11.10 -1.61
C VAL A 32 2.77 -11.44 -1.84
N LEU A 33 2.02 -10.55 -2.45
CA LEU A 33 0.60 -10.74 -2.77
C LEU A 33 0.45 -11.48 -4.11
N ASP A 34 0.86 -12.73 -4.14
CA ASP A 34 0.91 -13.54 -5.37
C ASP A 34 -0.48 -14.01 -5.82
N LYS A 35 -1.35 -14.32 -4.88
CA LYS A 35 -2.68 -14.88 -5.13
C LYS A 35 -3.77 -14.01 -4.50
N PRO A 36 -4.99 -14.01 -5.07
CA PRO A 36 -6.11 -13.29 -4.48
C PRO A 36 -6.38 -13.63 -3.02
N GLY A 37 -6.18 -14.89 -2.61
CA GLY A 37 -6.31 -15.33 -1.23
C GLY A 37 -5.33 -14.66 -0.27
N ASP A 38 -4.13 -14.34 -0.72
CA ASP A 38 -3.13 -13.64 0.09
C ASP A 38 -3.61 -12.22 0.40
N LEU A 39 -4.15 -11.53 -0.60
CA LEU A 39 -4.72 -10.19 -0.43
C LEU A 39 -5.95 -10.24 0.49
N ALA A 40 -6.85 -11.19 0.26
CA ALA A 40 -8.06 -11.35 1.07
C ALA A 40 -7.73 -11.59 2.54
N GLY A 41 -6.78 -12.48 2.82
CA GLY A 41 -6.32 -12.76 4.19
C GLY A 41 -5.76 -11.52 4.88
N LEU A 42 -4.98 -10.73 4.16
CA LEU A 42 -4.43 -9.49 4.69
C LEU A 42 -5.52 -8.45 4.97
N LEU A 43 -6.41 -8.22 4.01
CA LEU A 43 -7.46 -7.21 4.13
C LEU A 43 -8.47 -7.54 5.23
N THR A 44 -8.80 -8.81 5.42
CA THR A 44 -9.70 -9.23 6.49
C THR A 44 -9.09 -9.11 7.88
N SER A 45 -7.76 -9.03 7.97
CA SER A 45 -7.04 -8.83 9.23
C SER A 45 -6.94 -7.37 9.66
N LEU A 46 -7.32 -6.43 8.80
CA LEU A 46 -7.26 -5.00 9.11
C LEU A 46 -8.37 -4.61 10.09
N GLU A 47 -8.01 -3.82 11.08
CA GLU A 47 -8.96 -3.16 11.97
C GLU A 47 -9.45 -1.85 11.34
N GLU A 48 -10.48 -1.27 11.92
CA GLU A 48 -11.10 -0.05 11.39
C GLU A 48 -10.07 1.08 11.28
N ASN A 49 -10.00 1.67 10.11
CA ASN A 49 -9.11 2.79 9.74
C ASN A 49 -7.61 2.47 9.75
N ASP A 50 -7.22 1.21 9.84
CA ASP A 50 -5.81 0.83 9.70
C ASP A 50 -5.21 1.33 8.40
N VAL A 51 -3.90 1.56 8.42
CA VAL A 51 -3.12 1.89 7.22
C VAL A 51 -2.46 0.63 6.69
N LEU A 52 -2.72 0.31 5.43
CA LEU A 52 -2.05 -0.76 4.70
C LEU A 52 -1.06 -0.14 3.72
N PHE A 53 0.21 -0.51 3.85
CA PHE A 53 1.26 -0.10 2.95
C PHE A 53 1.64 -1.25 2.02
N ILE A 54 1.56 -1.02 0.70
CA ILE A 54 2.00 -1.99 -0.31
C ILE A 54 3.19 -1.41 -1.06
N ASP A 55 4.36 -1.96 -0.80
CA ASP A 55 5.57 -1.59 -1.54
C ASP A 55 5.61 -2.28 -2.89
N GLU A 56 6.29 -1.67 -3.85
CA GLU A 56 6.36 -2.18 -5.22
C GLU A 56 4.98 -2.58 -5.78
N ILE A 57 4.00 -1.72 -5.59
CA ILE A 57 2.60 -2.01 -5.97
C ILE A 57 2.43 -2.28 -7.46
N HIS A 58 3.35 -1.80 -8.31
CA HIS A 58 3.37 -2.07 -9.74
C HIS A 58 3.59 -3.55 -10.09
N ARG A 59 4.03 -4.37 -9.12
CA ARG A 59 4.29 -5.80 -9.30
C ARG A 59 3.12 -6.69 -8.94
N LEU A 60 1.96 -6.14 -8.63
CA LEU A 60 0.74 -6.91 -8.45
C LEU A 60 0.33 -7.58 -9.77
N SER A 61 -0.13 -8.83 -9.70
CA SER A 61 -0.74 -9.49 -10.86
C SER A 61 -2.08 -8.82 -11.21
N PRO A 62 -2.53 -8.89 -12.48
CA PRO A 62 -3.81 -8.30 -12.87
C PRO A 62 -5.00 -8.80 -12.06
N VAL A 63 -5.01 -10.08 -11.69
CA VAL A 63 -6.09 -10.68 -10.91
C VAL A 63 -6.13 -10.10 -9.50
N VAL A 64 -4.97 -10.01 -8.83
CA VAL A 64 -4.86 -9.42 -7.49
C VAL A 64 -5.22 -7.94 -7.53
N GLU A 65 -4.80 -7.24 -8.58
CA GLU A 65 -5.10 -5.83 -8.78
C GLU A 65 -6.61 -5.57 -8.86
N GLU A 66 -7.38 -6.41 -9.55
CA GLU A 66 -8.83 -6.28 -9.62
C GLU A 66 -9.52 -6.48 -8.28
N TYR A 67 -9.08 -7.45 -7.48
CA TYR A 67 -9.58 -7.62 -6.12
C TYR A 67 -9.30 -6.39 -5.25
N LEU A 68 -8.12 -5.81 -5.42
CA LEU A 68 -7.74 -4.59 -4.72
C LEU A 68 -8.66 -3.41 -5.08
N TYR A 69 -9.06 -3.29 -6.34
CA TYR A 69 -9.99 -2.23 -6.78
C TYR A 69 -11.33 -2.30 -6.05
N SER A 70 -11.93 -3.49 -5.96
CA SER A 70 -13.17 -3.68 -5.23
C SER A 70 -13.02 -3.34 -3.74
N ALA A 71 -11.90 -3.74 -3.16
CA ALA A 71 -11.60 -3.40 -1.77
C ALA A 71 -11.46 -1.89 -1.53
N MET A 72 -10.83 -1.18 -2.46
CA MET A 72 -10.65 0.28 -2.35
C MET A 72 -11.95 1.04 -2.56
N GLU A 73 -12.79 0.60 -3.47
CA GLU A 73 -14.01 1.33 -3.86
C GLU A 73 -15.17 1.03 -2.92
N ASP A 74 -15.37 -0.25 -2.60
CA ASP A 74 -16.58 -0.72 -1.93
C ASP A 74 -16.33 -1.31 -0.54
N PHE A 75 -15.09 -1.42 -0.11
CA PHE A 75 -14.70 -2.12 1.12
C PHE A 75 -15.28 -3.53 1.18
N ARG A 76 -15.25 -4.23 0.06
CA ARG A 76 -15.75 -5.60 -0.09
C ARG A 76 -14.86 -6.39 -1.04
N ILE A 77 -14.80 -7.70 -0.82
CA ILE A 77 -14.12 -8.62 -1.71
C ILE A 77 -15.07 -9.78 -2.01
N ASP A 78 -15.19 -10.14 -3.30
CA ASP A 78 -15.90 -11.33 -3.74
C ASP A 78 -14.89 -12.45 -4.00
N ILE A 79 -14.94 -13.51 -3.20
CA ILE A 79 -14.01 -14.63 -3.34
C ILE A 79 -14.74 -15.79 -4.01
N MET A 80 -14.16 -16.33 -5.09
CA MET A 80 -14.64 -17.53 -5.75
C MET A 80 -14.18 -18.77 -4.98
N ILE A 81 -15.13 -19.59 -4.54
CA ILE A 81 -14.85 -20.81 -3.76
C ILE A 81 -14.71 -22.02 -4.65
N ASP A 82 -15.55 -22.13 -5.68
CA ASP A 82 -15.61 -23.26 -6.60
C ASP A 82 -15.37 -22.83 -8.03
N LYS A 83 -14.91 -23.78 -8.86
CA LYS A 83 -14.71 -23.58 -10.30
C LYS A 83 -15.77 -24.34 -11.08
N GLY A 84 -16.15 -23.83 -12.25
CA GLY A 84 -17.09 -24.47 -13.18
C GLY A 84 -18.54 -24.15 -12.91
N PRO A 85 -19.49 -25.04 -13.34
CA PRO A 85 -20.93 -24.76 -13.26
C PRO A 85 -21.49 -24.56 -11.86
N SER A 86 -20.79 -25.07 -10.84
CA SER A 86 -21.16 -24.91 -9.44
C SER A 86 -20.39 -23.81 -8.74
N ALA A 87 -19.76 -22.92 -9.50
CA ALA A 87 -18.99 -21.78 -8.96
C ALA A 87 -19.85 -20.94 -8.02
N ARG A 88 -19.31 -20.69 -6.83
CA ARG A 88 -19.91 -19.82 -5.82
C ARG A 88 -18.96 -18.68 -5.50
N SER A 89 -19.53 -17.53 -5.22
CA SER A 89 -18.76 -16.42 -4.66
C SER A 89 -19.24 -16.12 -3.25
N ILE A 90 -18.30 -15.82 -2.36
CA ILE A 90 -18.57 -15.26 -1.04
C ILE A 90 -18.17 -13.82 -1.06
N GLN A 91 -19.09 -12.95 -0.66
CA GLN A 91 -18.81 -11.53 -0.45
C GLN A 91 -18.36 -11.34 1.00
N ILE A 92 -17.16 -10.80 1.18
CA ILE A 92 -16.60 -10.46 2.49
C ILE A 92 -16.57 -8.95 2.62
N GLU A 93 -17.21 -8.44 3.66
CA GLU A 93 -17.13 -7.03 4.00
C GLU A 93 -15.83 -6.73 4.75
N LEU A 94 -15.22 -5.60 4.45
CA LEU A 94 -13.96 -5.15 5.05
C LEU A 94 -14.21 -3.92 5.91
N ASN A 95 -13.41 -3.78 6.95
CA ASN A 95 -13.34 -2.52 7.68
C ASN A 95 -12.76 -1.43 6.77
N PRO A 96 -13.20 -0.17 6.88
CA PRO A 96 -12.56 0.94 6.17
C PRO A 96 -11.07 0.98 6.50
N PHE A 97 -10.25 1.21 5.49
CA PHE A 97 -8.80 1.29 5.65
C PHE A 97 -8.23 2.34 4.71
N THR A 98 -7.02 2.78 5.01
CA THR A 98 -6.26 3.69 4.13
C THR A 98 -5.18 2.88 3.42
N LEU A 99 -5.18 2.94 2.09
CA LEU A 99 -4.16 2.29 1.29
C LEU A 99 -3.07 3.28 0.91
N VAL A 100 -1.84 2.94 1.22
CA VAL A 100 -0.65 3.65 0.76
C VAL A 100 0.13 2.73 -0.15
N GLY A 101 0.17 3.03 -1.43
CA GLY A 101 0.97 2.31 -2.40
C GLY A 101 2.29 3.01 -2.65
N ALA A 102 3.35 2.25 -2.82
CA ALA A 102 4.66 2.80 -3.17
C ALA A 102 5.22 2.11 -4.40
N THR A 103 5.93 2.88 -5.21
CA THR A 103 6.60 2.37 -6.39
C THR A 103 7.85 3.18 -6.71
N THR A 104 8.88 2.50 -7.19
CA THR A 104 10.07 3.15 -7.76
C THR A 104 9.89 3.43 -9.25
N ARG A 105 8.87 2.85 -9.88
CA ARG A 105 8.64 2.89 -11.32
C ARG A 105 7.19 3.25 -11.64
N SER A 106 6.87 4.52 -11.52
CA SER A 106 5.50 5.01 -11.77
C SER A 106 4.99 4.70 -13.18
N GLY A 107 5.88 4.61 -14.16
CA GLY A 107 5.52 4.25 -15.53
C GLY A 107 5.03 2.81 -15.71
N LEU A 108 5.28 1.93 -14.75
CA LEU A 108 4.79 0.55 -14.76
C LEU A 108 3.42 0.38 -14.10
N LEU A 109 2.89 1.44 -13.48
CA LEU A 109 1.55 1.40 -12.91
C LEU A 109 0.51 1.38 -14.03
N THR A 110 -0.49 0.52 -13.87
CA THR A 110 -1.64 0.53 -14.80
C THR A 110 -2.45 1.82 -14.62
N SER A 111 -3.10 2.27 -15.69
CA SER A 111 -3.95 3.45 -15.63
C SER A 111 -5.11 3.28 -14.62
N PRO A 112 -5.79 2.12 -14.54
CA PRO A 112 -6.83 1.90 -13.56
C PRO A 112 -6.32 2.02 -12.10
N LEU A 113 -5.15 1.46 -11.80
CA LEU A 113 -4.57 1.56 -10.46
C LEU A 113 -4.21 3.00 -10.13
N ARG A 114 -3.56 3.70 -11.06
CA ARG A 114 -3.18 5.11 -10.87
C ARG A 114 -4.38 6.00 -10.61
N ALA A 115 -5.48 5.79 -11.33
CA ALA A 115 -6.69 6.60 -11.22
C ALA A 115 -7.39 6.45 -9.87
N ARG A 116 -7.17 5.33 -9.16
CA ARG A 116 -7.82 5.05 -7.89
C ARG A 116 -7.16 5.71 -6.68
N PHE A 117 -5.97 6.25 -6.84
CA PHE A 117 -5.32 7.01 -5.77
C PHE A 117 -5.63 8.50 -5.92
N GLY A 118 -6.31 9.05 -4.92
CA GLY A 118 -6.66 10.47 -4.90
C GLY A 118 -5.49 11.39 -4.60
N ILE A 119 -4.48 10.89 -3.90
CA ILE A 119 -3.28 11.64 -3.53
C ILE A 119 -2.06 10.96 -4.12
N ASN A 120 -1.30 11.69 -4.94
CA ASN A 120 -0.06 11.21 -5.55
C ASN A 120 1.08 12.13 -5.13
N CYS A 121 2.09 11.53 -4.48
CA CYS A 121 3.27 12.24 -4.00
C CYS A 121 4.51 11.74 -4.74
N HIS A 122 5.19 12.64 -5.42
CA HIS A 122 6.47 12.36 -6.05
C HIS A 122 7.61 12.71 -5.11
N LEU A 123 8.47 11.73 -4.81
CA LEU A 123 9.65 11.92 -3.98
C LEU A 123 10.87 12.01 -4.87
N GLU A 124 11.69 13.03 -4.62
CA GLU A 124 12.94 13.26 -5.34
C GLU A 124 14.13 13.07 -4.42
N TYR A 125 15.31 12.89 -5.00
CA TYR A 125 16.53 12.83 -4.21
C TYR A 125 16.71 14.13 -3.43
N TYR A 126 17.14 13.99 -2.19
CA TYR A 126 17.45 15.15 -1.34
C TYR A 126 18.72 15.82 -1.83
N ASP A 127 18.72 17.15 -1.83
CA ASP A 127 19.93 17.92 -2.09
C ASP A 127 20.91 17.88 -0.89
N HIS A 128 22.12 18.40 -1.08
CA HIS A 128 23.14 18.39 -0.02
C HIS A 128 22.71 19.09 1.26
N ALA A 129 21.98 20.19 1.14
CA ALA A 129 21.52 20.96 2.30
C ALA A 129 20.52 20.15 3.13
N VAL A 130 19.56 19.49 2.48
CA VAL A 130 18.55 18.66 3.14
C VAL A 130 19.21 17.42 3.75
N LEU A 131 20.11 16.75 3.03
CA LEU A 131 20.84 15.59 3.55
C LEU A 131 21.67 15.96 4.79
N THR A 132 22.33 17.10 4.78
CA THR A 132 23.10 17.59 5.92
C THR A 132 22.19 17.79 7.13
N HIS A 133 21.01 18.35 6.92
CA HIS A 133 20.04 18.57 7.98
C HIS A 133 19.54 17.24 8.59
N ILE A 134 19.24 16.26 7.75
CA ILE A 134 18.83 14.92 8.19
C ILE A 134 19.92 14.26 9.02
N ILE A 135 21.16 14.29 8.55
CA ILE A 135 22.32 13.70 9.25
C ILE A 135 22.52 14.36 10.61
N LYS A 136 22.49 15.68 10.67
CA LYS A 136 22.63 16.43 11.93
C LYS A 136 21.53 16.07 12.93
N ARG A 137 20.28 15.96 12.48
CA ARG A 137 19.16 15.55 13.33
C ARG A 137 19.34 14.14 13.87
N SER A 138 19.70 13.21 13.01
CA SER A 138 19.91 11.80 13.39
C SER A 138 21.06 11.65 14.36
N ALA A 139 22.18 12.34 14.12
CA ALA A 139 23.32 12.34 15.02
C ALA A 139 22.96 12.91 16.40
N LYS A 140 22.17 13.99 16.44
CA LYS A 140 21.70 14.56 17.69
C LYS A 140 20.82 13.61 18.49
N LEU A 141 19.98 12.83 17.83
CA LEU A 141 19.14 11.82 18.51
C LEU A 141 19.96 10.64 19.03
N LEU A 142 21.05 10.27 18.35
CA LEU A 142 21.89 9.14 18.76
C LEU A 142 22.92 9.50 19.85
N TYR A 143 23.38 10.73 19.88
CA TYR A 143 24.48 11.16 20.77
C TYR A 143 24.09 12.26 21.76
N ALA A 144 22.81 12.57 21.84
CA ALA A 144 22.32 13.57 22.80
C ALA A 144 22.12 13.01 24.24
#